data_7a0f9794c3c602d3eba06fecdc4ca23c
#
_entry.id   7a0f9794c3c602d3eba06fecdc4ca23c
#
_cell.length_a   1.000
_cell.length_b   1.000
_cell.length_c   1.000
_cell.angle_alpha   90.00
_cell.angle_beta   90.00
_cell.angle_gamma   90.00
#
_symmetry.space_group_name_H-M   'P 1'
#
loop_
_entity.id
_entity.type
_entity.pdbx_description
1 polymer ?
#
loop_
_entity_poly.entity_id
_entity_poly.type
_entity_poly.pdbx_seq_one_letter_code
_entity_poly.pdbx_strand_id
1 'polypeptide(L)'
;EGDIKGCFDHISHDWLLNNIPMDKVMLRKWLNSGFVYNSELFPTVEGTPQGGIISPTLANMTLDGLEAVLKRRFKTHCKKGVYTSYKVHLIRYADDFVITGASKELLQNEILPIVREFLHARGLTLSEEKTKITHIGKGFDFLGYNIRKYNGKLLIKPSKESLKRFMVKIRETIEAHKGAKQE
;
A
#
# COMPACT_ATOMS: atom_id res chain seq x y z
N GLU A 1 -8.58 2.88 -4.46
CA GLU A 1 -7.41 3.13 -3.62
C GLU A 1 -7.62 2.50 -2.26
N GLY A 2 -6.63 1.82 -1.73
CA GLY A 2 -6.68 1.24 -0.40
C GLY A 2 -5.47 1.65 0.42
N ASP A 3 -5.68 1.88 1.71
CA ASP A 3 -4.66 2.21 2.70
C ASP A 3 -4.78 1.24 3.88
N ILE A 4 -3.65 0.80 4.42
CA ILE A 4 -3.60 -0.12 5.56
C ILE A 4 -3.33 0.69 6.82
N LYS A 5 -4.19 0.55 7.83
CA LYS A 5 -4.03 1.28 9.10
C LYS A 5 -2.83 0.74 9.86
N GLY A 6 -1.80 1.59 10.09
CA GLY A 6 -0.63 1.22 10.88
C GLY A 6 0.03 -0.08 10.41
N CYS A 7 0.33 -0.21 9.12
CA CYS A 7 0.79 -1.47 8.53
C CYS A 7 1.93 -2.10 9.31
N PHE A 8 2.96 -1.32 9.67
CA PHE A 8 4.11 -1.83 10.42
C PHE A 8 3.79 -2.16 11.89
N ASP A 9 2.79 -1.50 12.46
CA ASP A 9 2.48 -1.57 13.90
C ASP A 9 1.62 -2.79 14.26
N HIS A 10 0.91 -3.37 13.28
CA HIS A 10 -0.12 -4.39 13.53
C HIS A 10 0.10 -5.73 12.83
N ILE A 11 1.25 -5.94 12.15
CA ILE A 11 1.54 -7.24 11.54
C ILE A 11 1.61 -8.31 12.63
N SER A 12 0.83 -9.39 12.49
CA SER A 12 0.81 -10.50 13.44
C SER A 12 2.16 -11.23 13.46
N HIS A 13 2.81 -11.29 14.63
CA HIS A 13 4.03 -12.08 14.84
C HIS A 13 3.79 -13.57 14.57
N ASP A 14 2.63 -14.10 14.99
CA ASP A 14 2.28 -15.50 14.76
C ASP A 14 2.15 -15.80 13.27
N TRP A 15 1.53 -14.88 12.52
CA TRP A 15 1.46 -15.04 11.08
C TRP A 15 2.85 -15.04 10.43
N LEU A 16 3.71 -14.09 10.81
CA LEU A 16 5.10 -14.03 10.32
C LEU A 16 5.87 -15.30 10.64
N LEU A 17 5.82 -15.75 11.88
CA LEU A 17 6.50 -16.97 12.32
C LEU A 17 6.01 -18.23 11.59
N ASN A 18 4.75 -18.29 11.18
CA ASN A 18 4.20 -19.45 10.49
C ASN A 18 4.38 -19.43 8.98
N ASN A 19 4.50 -18.24 8.38
CA ASN A 19 4.43 -18.10 6.91
C ASN A 19 5.73 -17.61 6.25
N ILE A 20 6.61 -16.90 6.98
CA ILE A 20 7.86 -16.42 6.38
C ILE A 20 8.89 -17.56 6.30
N PRO A 21 9.50 -17.81 5.12
CA PRO A 21 10.46 -18.90 4.90
C PRO A 21 11.87 -18.54 5.41
N MET A 22 12.01 -18.39 6.72
CA MET A 22 13.31 -18.15 7.36
C MET A 22 13.41 -18.87 8.69
N ASP A 23 14.59 -18.88 9.28
CA ASP A 23 14.82 -19.46 10.62
C ASP A 23 13.93 -18.79 11.68
N LYS A 24 13.13 -19.58 12.37
CA LYS A 24 12.10 -19.09 13.31
C LYS A 24 12.71 -18.52 14.59
N VAL A 25 13.87 -19.02 15.01
CA VAL A 25 14.57 -18.53 16.19
C VAL A 25 15.11 -17.13 15.90
N MET A 26 15.71 -16.95 14.74
CA MET A 26 16.23 -15.66 14.32
C MET A 26 15.09 -14.64 14.11
N LEU A 27 14.03 -15.03 13.40
CA LEU A 27 12.87 -14.16 13.18
C LEU A 27 12.26 -13.71 14.51
N ARG A 28 12.07 -14.64 15.47
CA ARG A 28 11.53 -14.31 16.79
C ARG A 28 12.42 -13.32 17.54
N LYS A 29 13.76 -13.49 17.48
CA LYS A 29 14.69 -12.53 18.08
C LYS A 29 14.56 -11.14 17.47
N TRP A 30 14.41 -11.04 16.16
CA TRP A 30 14.23 -9.74 15.49
C TRP A 30 12.91 -9.07 15.84
N LEU A 31 11.80 -9.84 15.87
CA LEU A 31 10.49 -9.29 16.24
C LEU A 31 10.46 -8.81 17.69
N ASN A 32 11.17 -9.51 18.59
CA ASN A 32 11.22 -9.17 20.01
C ASN A 32 12.35 -8.20 20.39
N SER A 33 13.15 -7.72 19.43
CA SER A 33 14.28 -6.84 19.72
C SER A 33 13.88 -5.48 20.30
N GLY A 34 12.63 -5.08 20.09
CA GLY A 34 12.14 -3.76 20.51
C GLY A 34 12.68 -2.62 19.62
N PHE A 35 12.42 -1.41 20.05
CA PHE A 35 12.97 -0.20 19.46
C PHE A 35 13.43 0.79 20.54
N VAL A 36 14.44 1.58 20.21
CA VAL A 36 14.96 2.61 21.12
C VAL A 36 14.34 3.96 20.78
N TYR A 37 13.73 4.59 21.75
CA TYR A 37 13.20 5.95 21.65
C TYR A 37 13.63 6.77 22.86
N ASN A 38 14.20 7.93 22.66
CA ASN A 38 14.77 8.79 23.72
C ASN A 38 15.72 8.05 24.67
N SER A 39 16.58 7.16 24.13
CA SER A 39 17.53 6.32 24.88
C SER A 39 16.89 5.25 25.78
N GLU A 40 15.59 5.01 25.66
CA GLU A 40 14.86 3.95 26.36
C GLU A 40 14.47 2.84 25.38
N LEU A 41 14.52 1.59 25.81
CA LEU A 41 14.14 0.42 25.02
C LEU A 41 12.66 0.09 25.26
N PHE A 42 11.88 0.09 24.18
CA PHE A 42 10.47 -0.30 24.19
C PHE A 42 10.31 -1.67 23.54
N PRO A 43 9.60 -2.63 24.18
CA PRO A 43 9.34 -3.92 23.58
C PRO A 43 8.36 -3.82 22.39
N THR A 44 8.56 -4.64 21.37
CA THR A 44 7.60 -4.79 20.28
C THR A 44 6.70 -5.99 20.57
N VAL A 45 5.43 -5.75 20.87
CA VAL A 45 4.45 -6.82 21.22
C VAL A 45 3.79 -7.35 19.94
N GLU A 46 3.53 -6.48 18.97
CA GLU A 46 3.00 -6.79 17.65
C GLU A 46 3.66 -5.89 16.61
N GLY A 47 3.50 -6.21 15.35
CA GLY A 47 4.08 -5.42 14.26
C GLY A 47 5.59 -5.59 14.10
N THR A 48 6.18 -4.67 13.38
CA THR A 48 7.63 -4.58 13.15
C THR A 48 8.09 -3.17 13.45
N PRO A 49 9.25 -2.97 14.13
CA PRO A 49 9.70 -1.63 14.49
C PRO A 49 9.80 -0.71 13.27
N GLN A 50 9.18 0.48 13.33
CA GLN A 50 9.37 1.51 12.31
C GLN A 50 10.84 1.94 12.30
N GLY A 51 11.46 1.89 11.11
CA GLY A 51 12.90 2.13 10.96
C GLY A 51 13.79 0.90 11.15
N GLY A 52 13.23 -0.27 11.51
CA GLY A 52 13.97 -1.53 11.51
C GLY A 52 14.39 -1.92 10.09
N ILE A 53 15.65 -2.34 9.92
CA ILE A 53 16.23 -2.67 8.59
C ILE A 53 15.41 -3.75 7.86
N ILE A 54 14.90 -4.73 8.59
CA ILE A 54 14.15 -5.86 8.01
C ILE A 54 12.64 -5.58 7.86
N SER A 55 12.12 -4.57 8.56
CA SER A 55 10.67 -4.29 8.63
C SER A 55 10.01 -4.08 7.26
N PRO A 56 10.61 -3.32 6.31
CA PRO A 56 10.02 -3.18 4.97
C PRO A 56 9.95 -4.50 4.21
N THR A 57 10.95 -5.38 4.40
CA THR A 57 10.96 -6.71 3.77
C THR A 57 9.85 -7.59 4.35
N LEU A 58 9.72 -7.65 5.68
CA LEU A 58 8.66 -8.42 6.34
C LEU A 58 7.26 -7.91 5.97
N ALA A 59 7.06 -6.59 5.92
CA ALA A 59 5.80 -6.00 5.49
C ALA A 59 5.47 -6.37 4.03
N ASN A 60 6.45 -6.31 3.12
CA ASN A 60 6.26 -6.74 1.74
C ASN A 60 5.89 -8.23 1.65
N MET A 61 6.61 -9.10 2.36
CA MET A 61 6.31 -10.55 2.41
C MET A 61 4.93 -10.82 3.01
N THR A 62 4.49 -10.02 3.99
CA THR A 62 3.16 -10.11 4.59
C THR A 62 2.05 -9.79 3.57
N LEU A 63 2.27 -8.79 2.73
CA LEU A 63 1.29 -8.35 1.73
C LEU A 63 1.37 -9.15 0.42
N ASP A 64 2.40 -9.96 0.24
CA ASP A 64 2.51 -10.82 -0.92
C ASP A 64 1.39 -11.88 -0.95
N GLY A 65 0.98 -12.23 -2.16
CA GLY A 65 -0.09 -13.19 -2.40
C GLY A 65 -1.47 -12.58 -2.62
N LEU A 66 -1.74 -11.32 -2.24
CA LEU A 66 -3.03 -10.66 -2.48
C LEU A 66 -3.38 -10.64 -3.98
N GLU A 67 -2.40 -10.33 -4.83
CA GLU A 67 -2.60 -10.35 -6.28
C GLU A 67 -2.98 -11.76 -6.79
N ALA A 68 -2.33 -12.80 -6.27
CA ALA A 68 -2.61 -14.18 -6.64
C ALA A 68 -4.03 -14.61 -6.21
N VAL A 69 -4.47 -14.18 -5.02
CA VAL A 69 -5.85 -14.42 -4.54
C VAL A 69 -6.86 -13.78 -5.48
N LEU A 70 -6.67 -12.50 -5.81
CA LEU A 70 -7.55 -11.78 -6.73
C LEU A 70 -7.55 -12.38 -8.13
N LYS A 71 -6.39 -12.69 -8.71
CA LYS A 71 -6.27 -13.34 -10.03
C LYS A 71 -6.95 -14.70 -10.06
N ARG A 72 -6.87 -15.48 -9.00
CA ARG A 72 -7.52 -16.79 -8.90
C ARG A 72 -9.04 -16.65 -8.86
N ARG A 73 -9.56 -15.69 -8.10
CA ARG A 73 -10.99 -15.47 -7.91
C ARG A 73 -11.66 -14.86 -9.13
N PHE A 74 -11.00 -13.91 -9.79
CA PHE A 74 -11.54 -13.12 -10.90
C PHE A 74 -10.88 -13.44 -12.25
N LYS A 75 -10.66 -14.74 -12.50
CA LYS A 75 -10.19 -15.20 -13.81
C LYS A 75 -11.16 -14.81 -14.91
N THR A 76 -10.61 -14.40 -16.05
CA THR A 76 -11.41 -14.24 -17.28
C THR A 76 -11.95 -15.61 -17.68
N HIS A 77 -13.25 -15.71 -17.86
CA HIS A 77 -13.90 -16.93 -18.33
C HIS A 77 -14.47 -16.72 -19.73
N CYS A 78 -14.26 -17.72 -20.58
CA CYS A 78 -14.94 -17.82 -21.86
C CYS A 78 -16.00 -18.94 -21.74
N LYS A 79 -17.28 -18.60 -21.87
CA LYS A 79 -18.38 -19.55 -21.90
C LYS A 79 -19.21 -19.31 -23.16
N LYS A 80 -19.31 -20.30 -24.03
CA LYS A 80 -20.05 -20.22 -25.30
C LYS A 80 -19.67 -19.00 -26.17
N GLY A 81 -18.37 -18.69 -26.29
CA GLY A 81 -17.91 -17.54 -27.08
C GLY A 81 -18.05 -16.17 -26.40
N VAL A 82 -18.64 -16.08 -25.20
CA VAL A 82 -18.77 -14.84 -24.42
C VAL A 82 -17.61 -14.74 -23.43
N TYR A 83 -16.80 -13.72 -23.57
CA TYR A 83 -15.70 -13.41 -22.67
C TYR A 83 -16.18 -12.50 -21.54
N THR A 84 -16.17 -13.01 -20.31
CA THR A 84 -16.42 -12.21 -19.12
C THR A 84 -15.08 -11.81 -18.50
N SER A 85 -14.76 -10.52 -18.53
CA SER A 85 -13.57 -9.97 -17.89
C SER A 85 -13.97 -9.04 -16.76
N TYR A 86 -13.55 -9.35 -15.56
CA TYR A 86 -13.77 -8.52 -14.36
C TYR A 86 -12.85 -7.30 -14.30
N LYS A 87 -11.82 -7.24 -15.18
CA LYS A 87 -10.80 -6.16 -15.22
C LYS A 87 -10.17 -5.88 -13.86
N VAL A 88 -10.00 -6.94 -13.06
CA VAL A 88 -9.42 -6.85 -11.72
C VAL A 88 -7.91 -6.94 -11.83
N HIS A 89 -7.24 -5.86 -11.43
CA HIS A 89 -5.79 -5.77 -11.37
C HIS A 89 -5.40 -5.09 -10.06
N LEU A 90 -4.39 -5.60 -9.39
CA LEU A 90 -3.76 -5.00 -8.22
C LEU A 90 -2.46 -4.31 -8.65
N ILE A 91 -2.29 -3.07 -8.24
CA ILE A 91 -1.03 -2.32 -8.29
C ILE A 91 -0.68 -1.97 -6.85
N ARG A 92 0.47 -2.43 -6.35
CA ARG A 92 0.91 -2.21 -4.98
C ARG A 92 2.32 -1.63 -4.95
N TYR A 93 2.52 -0.67 -4.07
CA TYR A 93 3.82 -0.14 -3.70
C TYR A 93 3.89 -0.05 -2.17
N ALA A 94 4.66 -0.93 -1.56
CA ALA A 94 4.66 -1.14 -0.11
C ALA A 94 3.24 -1.41 0.43
N ASP A 95 2.74 -0.58 1.32
CA ASP A 95 1.40 -0.60 1.92
C ASP A 95 0.34 0.17 1.11
N ASP A 96 0.76 1.04 0.19
CA ASP A 96 -0.15 1.72 -0.74
C ASP A 96 -0.56 0.79 -1.88
N PHE A 97 -1.85 0.71 -2.17
CA PHE A 97 -2.32 -0.10 -3.30
C PHE A 97 -3.56 0.46 -3.99
N VAL A 98 -3.69 0.09 -5.25
CA VAL A 98 -4.87 0.36 -6.09
C VAL A 98 -5.36 -0.94 -6.68
N ILE A 99 -6.67 -1.18 -6.59
CA ILE A 99 -7.33 -2.29 -7.28
C ILE A 99 -8.30 -1.71 -8.30
N THR A 100 -8.17 -2.12 -9.55
CA THR A 100 -9.14 -1.80 -10.60
C THR A 100 -10.24 -2.86 -10.63
N GLY A 101 -11.41 -2.51 -11.16
CA GLY A 101 -12.52 -3.43 -11.38
C GLY A 101 -13.48 -2.90 -12.43
N ALA A 102 -14.27 -3.79 -13.03
CA ALA A 102 -15.20 -3.44 -14.10
C ALA A 102 -16.36 -2.55 -13.61
N SER A 103 -16.77 -2.67 -12.35
CA SER A 103 -17.83 -1.85 -11.76
C SER A 103 -17.57 -1.52 -10.29
N LYS A 104 -18.31 -0.53 -9.77
CA LYS A 104 -18.27 -0.14 -8.36
C LYS A 104 -18.78 -1.27 -7.46
N GLU A 105 -19.85 -1.92 -7.87
CA GLU A 105 -20.49 -3.02 -7.13
C GLU A 105 -19.54 -4.20 -6.97
N LEU A 106 -18.81 -4.56 -8.03
CA LEU A 106 -17.76 -5.59 -7.97
C LEU A 106 -16.67 -5.24 -6.95
N LEU A 107 -16.20 -4.00 -6.97
CA LEU A 107 -15.19 -3.53 -6.02
C LEU A 107 -15.72 -3.56 -4.59
N GLN A 108 -16.94 -3.09 -4.37
CA GLN A 108 -17.52 -2.92 -3.04
C GLN A 108 -17.99 -4.25 -2.42
N ASN A 109 -18.67 -5.09 -3.21
CA ASN A 109 -19.36 -6.26 -2.67
C ASN A 109 -18.55 -7.56 -2.76
N GLU A 110 -17.58 -7.63 -3.67
CA GLU A 110 -16.79 -8.85 -3.86
C GLU A 110 -15.31 -8.64 -3.52
N ILE A 111 -14.67 -7.59 -4.05
CA ILE A 111 -13.23 -7.40 -3.88
C ILE A 111 -12.88 -6.90 -2.49
N LEU A 112 -13.59 -5.90 -1.99
CA LEU A 112 -13.32 -5.32 -0.68
C LEU A 112 -13.42 -6.34 0.48
N PRO A 113 -14.42 -7.23 0.54
CA PRO A 113 -14.44 -8.30 1.54
C PRO A 113 -13.23 -9.24 1.46
N ILE A 114 -12.80 -9.63 0.26
CA ILE A 114 -11.62 -10.49 0.05
C ILE A 114 -10.36 -9.81 0.56
N VAL A 115 -10.20 -8.52 0.27
CA VAL A 115 -9.04 -7.74 0.75
C VAL A 115 -9.05 -7.65 2.28
N ARG A 116 -10.22 -7.39 2.89
CA ARG A 116 -10.36 -7.36 4.35
C ARG A 116 -10.01 -8.70 4.99
N GLU A 117 -10.51 -9.79 4.46
CA GLU A 117 -10.20 -11.15 4.95
C GLU A 117 -8.72 -11.45 4.82
N PHE A 118 -8.11 -11.13 3.68
CA PHE A 118 -6.68 -11.30 3.44
C PHE A 118 -5.82 -10.54 4.45
N LEU A 119 -6.16 -9.29 4.73
CA LEU A 119 -5.46 -8.44 5.69
C LEU A 119 -5.69 -8.90 7.14
N HIS A 120 -6.93 -9.20 7.48
CA HIS A 120 -7.30 -9.66 8.84
C HIS A 120 -6.54 -10.91 9.25
N ALA A 121 -6.38 -11.89 8.35
CA ALA A 121 -5.58 -13.09 8.60
C ALA A 121 -4.10 -12.80 8.95
N ARG A 122 -3.64 -11.58 8.70
CA ARG A 122 -2.27 -11.09 8.93
C ARG A 122 -2.17 -10.08 10.08
N GLY A 123 -3.26 -9.88 10.81
CA GLY A 123 -3.37 -8.86 11.87
C GLY A 123 -3.60 -7.44 11.34
N LEU A 124 -3.81 -7.27 10.03
CA LEU A 124 -3.92 -5.96 9.39
C LEU A 124 -5.37 -5.56 9.17
N THR A 125 -5.60 -4.25 9.12
CA THR A 125 -6.93 -3.67 8.91
C THR A 125 -6.86 -2.55 7.87
N LEU A 126 -7.86 -2.50 6.98
CA LEU A 126 -8.02 -1.37 6.05
C LEU A 126 -8.38 -0.08 6.82
N SER A 127 -7.80 1.03 6.41
CA SER A 127 -8.24 2.35 6.83
C SER A 127 -9.54 2.71 6.09
N GLU A 128 -10.68 2.68 6.80
CA GLU A 128 -11.97 3.03 6.22
C GLU A 128 -12.03 4.49 5.74
N GLU A 129 -11.33 5.39 6.43
CA GLU A 129 -11.29 6.82 6.10
C GLU A 129 -10.54 7.10 4.79
N LYS A 130 -9.47 6.35 4.55
CA LYS A 130 -8.57 6.56 3.42
C LYS A 130 -8.87 5.64 2.24
N THR A 131 -9.57 4.50 2.47
CA THR A 131 -9.96 3.59 1.40
C THR A 131 -11.13 4.14 0.61
N LYS A 132 -10.95 4.34 -0.70
CA LYS A 132 -11.94 4.99 -1.56
C LYS A 132 -12.15 4.24 -2.86
N ILE A 133 -13.41 4.14 -3.27
CA ILE A 133 -13.78 3.65 -4.60
C ILE A 133 -14.10 4.86 -5.49
N THR A 134 -13.22 5.11 -6.45
CA THR A 134 -13.28 6.30 -7.31
C THR A 134 -13.44 5.88 -8.77
N HIS A 135 -14.39 6.49 -9.49
CA HIS A 135 -14.50 6.29 -10.93
C HIS A 135 -13.34 7.00 -11.65
N ILE A 136 -12.68 6.30 -12.57
CA ILE A 136 -11.47 6.79 -13.26
C ILE A 136 -11.70 8.13 -13.99
N GLY A 137 -12.91 8.46 -14.40
CA GLY A 137 -13.26 9.76 -14.98
C GLY A 137 -13.23 10.92 -13.97
N LYS A 138 -13.35 10.67 -12.66
CA LYS A 138 -13.13 11.67 -11.60
C LYS A 138 -11.65 11.83 -11.29
N GLY A 139 -10.88 10.74 -11.41
CA GLY A 139 -9.46 10.69 -11.11
C GLY A 139 -9.18 10.50 -9.62
N PHE A 140 -7.98 10.05 -9.35
CA PHE A 140 -7.46 9.83 -7.99
C PHE A 140 -5.95 10.09 -7.97
N ASP A 141 -5.41 10.32 -6.78
CA ASP A 141 -3.98 10.53 -6.58
C ASP A 141 -3.33 9.25 -6.03
N PHE A 142 -2.25 8.80 -6.67
CA PHE A 142 -1.49 7.63 -6.26
C PHE A 142 0.01 7.88 -6.45
N LEU A 143 0.81 7.62 -5.42
CA LEU A 143 2.27 7.83 -5.40
C LEU A 143 2.69 9.22 -5.91
N GLY A 144 1.93 10.24 -5.54
CA GLY A 144 2.23 11.62 -5.94
C GLY A 144 1.79 12.01 -7.33
N TYR A 145 1.08 11.13 -8.05
CA TYR A 145 0.53 11.39 -9.36
C TYR A 145 -0.99 11.38 -9.34
N ASN A 146 -1.62 12.27 -10.11
CA ASN A 146 -3.05 12.25 -10.41
C ASN A 146 -3.29 11.42 -11.67
N ILE A 147 -4.10 10.38 -11.53
CA ILE A 147 -4.45 9.43 -12.58
C ILE A 147 -5.92 9.64 -12.95
N ARG A 148 -6.19 10.02 -14.20
CA ARG A 148 -7.55 10.32 -14.64
C ARG A 148 -7.75 10.00 -16.11
N LYS A 149 -8.96 9.56 -16.46
CA LYS A 149 -9.37 9.35 -17.87
C LYS A 149 -10.21 10.51 -18.36
N TYR A 150 -9.77 11.14 -19.46
CA TYR A 150 -10.48 12.22 -20.15
C TYR A 150 -10.79 11.80 -21.57
N ASN A 151 -12.06 11.85 -21.97
CA ASN A 151 -12.50 11.54 -23.34
C ASN A 151 -11.85 10.24 -23.89
N GLY A 152 -11.83 9.19 -23.07
CA GLY A 152 -11.25 7.91 -23.46
C GLY A 152 -9.72 7.80 -23.30
N LYS A 153 -8.97 8.90 -23.12
CA LYS A 153 -7.51 8.92 -22.95
C LYS A 153 -7.12 8.96 -21.47
N LEU A 154 -6.18 8.10 -21.07
CA LEU A 154 -5.59 8.12 -19.74
C LEU A 154 -4.54 9.21 -19.66
N LEU A 155 -4.63 10.07 -18.65
CA LEU A 155 -3.65 11.08 -18.29
C LEU A 155 -3.07 10.76 -16.91
N ILE A 156 -1.75 10.82 -16.81
CA ILE A 156 -0.99 10.70 -15.57
C ILE A 156 -0.15 11.98 -15.48
N LYS A 157 -0.34 12.73 -14.42
CA LYS A 157 0.39 13.99 -14.16
C LYS A 157 0.71 14.10 -12.68
N PRO A 158 1.69 14.89 -12.26
CA PRO A 158 1.94 15.16 -10.85
C PRO A 158 0.67 15.63 -10.13
N SER A 159 0.43 15.15 -8.93
CA SER A 159 -0.72 15.59 -8.13
C SER A 159 -0.55 17.06 -7.72
N LYS A 160 -1.67 17.73 -7.40
CA LYS A 160 -1.62 19.11 -6.92
C LYS A 160 -0.78 19.25 -5.65
N GLU A 161 -0.84 18.26 -4.78
CA GLU A 161 -0.07 18.22 -3.54
C GLU A 161 1.43 18.06 -3.80
N SER A 162 1.82 17.17 -4.71
CA SER A 162 3.23 17.01 -5.12
C SER A 162 3.79 18.30 -5.72
N LEU A 163 3.04 18.96 -6.58
CA LEU A 163 3.45 20.26 -7.12
C LEU A 163 3.60 21.31 -6.03
N LYS A 164 2.66 21.39 -5.09
CA LYS A 164 2.73 22.34 -3.97
C LYS A 164 3.96 22.09 -3.10
N ARG A 165 4.21 20.82 -2.72
CA ARG A 165 5.41 20.44 -1.94
C ARG A 165 6.71 20.81 -2.67
N PHE A 166 6.78 20.54 -3.97
CA PHE A 166 7.93 20.87 -4.80
C PHE A 166 8.19 22.38 -4.84
N MET A 167 7.13 23.19 -5.05
CA MET A 167 7.25 24.64 -5.05
C MET A 167 7.70 25.22 -3.71
N VAL A 168 7.22 24.65 -2.60
CA VAL A 168 7.70 25.04 -1.25
C VAL A 168 9.18 24.75 -1.11
N LYS A 169 9.62 23.52 -1.46
CA LYS A 169 11.04 23.12 -1.39
C LYS A 169 11.94 24.02 -2.24
N ILE A 170 11.51 24.40 -3.45
CA ILE A 170 12.26 25.35 -4.29
C ILE A 170 12.40 26.70 -3.58
N ARG A 171 11.31 27.26 -3.04
CA ARG A 171 11.37 28.55 -2.33
C ARG A 171 12.31 28.50 -1.14
N GLU A 172 12.21 27.49 -0.30
CA GLU A 172 13.10 27.28 0.84
C GLU A 172 14.57 27.19 0.41
N THR A 173 14.85 26.46 -0.69
CA THR A 173 16.20 26.35 -1.23
C THR A 173 16.72 27.70 -1.72
N ILE A 174 15.91 28.48 -2.45
CA ILE A 174 16.28 29.81 -2.93
C ILE A 174 16.52 30.75 -1.75
N GLU A 175 15.64 30.73 -0.75
CA GLU A 175 15.77 31.59 0.44
C GLU A 175 17.02 31.27 1.26
N ALA A 176 17.34 29.99 1.44
CA ALA A 176 18.55 29.56 2.15
C ALA A 176 19.84 30.02 1.44
N HIS A 177 19.81 30.27 0.13
CA HIS A 177 21.00 30.63 -0.67
C HIS A 177 21.00 32.05 -1.16
N LYS A 178 20.08 32.92 -0.71
CA LYS A 178 20.03 34.36 -1.10
C LYS A 178 21.31 35.13 -0.85
N GLY A 179 22.13 34.73 0.12
CA GLY A 179 23.40 35.37 0.46
C GLY A 179 24.64 34.61 0.01
N ALA A 180 24.51 33.53 -0.74
CA ALA A 180 25.64 32.77 -1.22
C ALA A 180 26.42 33.58 -2.28
N LYS A 181 27.74 33.75 -2.08
CA LYS A 181 28.61 34.34 -3.09
C LYS A 181 28.71 33.37 -4.28
N GLN A 182 28.63 33.89 -5.51
CA GLN A 182 29.03 33.15 -6.70
C GLN A 182 30.55 33.00 -6.64
N GLU A 183 31.05 31.78 -6.52
CA GLU A 183 32.44 31.44 -6.80
C GLU A 183 32.62 31.12 -8.28
#